data_b72c4f0b6ba61d5ca55724f9092be2f3
#
_entry.id   b72c4f0b6ba61d5ca55724f9092be2f3
#
_cell.length_a   1.000
_cell.length_b   1.000
_cell.length_c   1.000
_cell.angle_alpha   90.00
_cell.angle_beta   90.00
_cell.angle_gamma   90.00
#
_symmetry.space_group_name_H-M   'P 1'
#
loop_
_entity.id
_entity.type
_entity.pdbx_description
1 polymer ?
#
loop_
_entity_poly.entity_id
_entity_poly.type
_entity_poly.pdbx_seq_one_letter_code
_entity_poly.pdbx_strand_id
1 'polypeptide(L)'
;MVEALIVQTLGPVFEGRIYPDAAEGDTPMPFATFQQVGGVSPVFMDGALPDKQNARMQVTVWAKGRAQASALIGAVQAALCAAPVYAMPLGAPVARRDEETGFKGAMQDFSVWYAP
;
A
#
# COMPACT_ATOMS: atom_id res chain seq x y z
N MET A 1 5.41 13.81 0.04
CA MET A 1 4.18 13.27 -0.51
C MET A 1 4.09 11.79 -0.16
N VAL A 2 2.96 11.34 0.33
CA VAL A 2 2.83 9.97 0.85
C VAL A 2 3.03 8.92 -0.26
N GLU A 3 2.57 9.20 -1.48
CA GLU A 3 2.70 8.28 -2.60
C GLU A 3 4.16 8.02 -2.94
N ALA A 4 5.00 9.05 -2.91
CA ALA A 4 6.44 8.88 -3.14
C ALA A 4 7.08 7.98 -2.08
N LEU A 5 6.65 8.12 -0.83
CA LEU A 5 7.14 7.29 0.26
C LEU A 5 6.77 5.82 0.05
N ILE A 6 5.54 5.55 -0.41
CA ILE A 6 5.09 4.19 -0.71
C ILE A 6 5.90 3.58 -1.86
N VAL A 7 6.09 4.34 -2.94
CA VAL A 7 6.88 3.86 -4.09
C VAL A 7 8.32 3.55 -3.67
N GLN A 8 8.93 4.43 -2.89
CA GLN A 8 10.30 4.23 -2.42
C GLN A 8 10.42 3.00 -1.52
N THR A 9 9.44 2.78 -0.65
CA THR A 9 9.47 1.69 0.31
C THR A 9 9.18 0.34 -0.34
N LEU A 10 8.20 0.29 -1.24
CA LEU A 10 7.74 -0.96 -1.85
C LEU A 10 8.39 -1.27 -3.19
N GLY A 11 9.09 -0.32 -3.79
CA GLY A 11 9.79 -0.55 -5.06
C GLY A 11 10.67 -1.79 -5.03
N PRO A 12 11.53 -1.98 -4.02
CA PRO A 12 12.39 -3.17 -3.96
C PRO A 12 11.62 -4.49 -3.87
N VAL A 13 10.41 -4.49 -3.30
CA VAL A 13 9.60 -5.71 -3.17
C VAL A 13 9.08 -6.17 -4.53
N PHE A 14 8.77 -5.24 -5.42
CA PHE A 14 8.13 -5.52 -6.71
C PHE A 14 9.01 -5.18 -7.91
N GLU A 15 10.33 -5.02 -7.71
CA GLU A 15 11.24 -4.64 -8.78
C GLU A 15 10.80 -3.37 -9.51
N GLY A 16 10.26 -2.42 -8.77
CA GLY A 16 9.76 -1.16 -9.30
C GLY A 16 8.33 -1.21 -9.83
N ARG A 17 7.69 -2.37 -9.85
CA ARG A 17 6.34 -2.51 -10.38
C ARG A 17 5.29 -2.19 -9.29
N ILE A 18 5.28 -0.95 -8.85
CA ILE A 18 4.32 -0.41 -7.89
C ILE A 18 3.74 0.87 -8.48
N TYR A 19 2.41 0.95 -8.59
CA TYR A 19 1.73 1.99 -9.35
C TYR A 19 0.59 2.61 -8.57
N PRO A 20 0.41 3.94 -8.64
CA PRO A 20 -0.77 4.57 -8.06
C PRO A 20 -2.02 4.21 -8.87
N ASP A 21 -3.11 3.94 -8.16
CA ASP A 21 -4.45 3.67 -8.67
C ASP A 21 -4.55 2.38 -9.48
N ALA A 22 -3.91 2.30 -10.65
CA ALA A 22 -4.02 1.14 -11.53
C ALA A 22 -2.73 0.93 -12.31
N ALA A 23 -2.51 -0.32 -12.74
CA ALA A 23 -1.39 -0.68 -13.61
C ALA A 23 -1.89 -0.85 -15.04
N GLU A 24 -0.97 -0.68 -16.01
CA GLU A 24 -1.26 -0.96 -17.41
C GLU A 24 -1.62 -2.44 -17.60
N GLY A 25 -2.48 -2.74 -18.58
CA GLY A 25 -2.99 -4.08 -18.79
C GLY A 25 -1.94 -5.13 -19.11
N ASP A 26 -0.79 -4.73 -19.66
CA ASP A 26 0.32 -5.61 -20.02
C ASP A 26 1.44 -5.61 -18.97
N THR A 27 1.18 -5.08 -17.78
CA THR A 27 2.17 -5.03 -16.71
C THR A 27 2.61 -6.44 -16.29
N PRO A 28 3.93 -6.70 -16.23
CA PRO A 28 4.40 -8.01 -15.77
C PRO A 28 4.03 -8.30 -14.33
N MET A 29 3.73 -9.55 -14.04
CA MET A 29 3.43 -10.03 -12.70
C MET A 29 4.72 -10.42 -11.98
N PRO A 30 4.79 -10.33 -10.64
CA PRO A 30 3.82 -9.67 -9.78
C PRO A 30 3.97 -8.15 -9.78
N PHE A 31 2.89 -7.47 -9.47
CA PHE A 31 2.92 -6.02 -9.31
C PHE A 31 1.96 -5.62 -8.18
N ALA A 32 2.03 -4.35 -7.78
CA ALA A 32 1.13 -3.81 -6.78
C ALA A 32 0.58 -2.47 -7.21
N THR A 33 -0.60 -2.15 -6.74
CA THR A 33 -1.20 -0.83 -6.87
C THR A 33 -1.50 -0.29 -5.49
N PHE A 34 -1.60 1.02 -5.37
CA PHE A 34 -1.92 1.65 -4.10
C PHE A 34 -2.75 2.90 -4.34
N GLN A 35 -3.55 3.25 -3.34
CA GLN A 35 -4.28 4.52 -3.35
C GLN A 35 -4.54 4.99 -1.92
N GLN A 36 -4.65 6.29 -1.76
CA GLN A 36 -5.04 6.87 -0.49
C GLN A 36 -6.57 6.82 -0.38
N VAL A 37 -7.07 6.17 0.65
CA VAL A 37 -8.51 5.99 0.89
C VAL A 37 -8.95 6.74 2.14
N GLY A 38 -8.31 7.84 2.43
CA GLY A 38 -8.63 8.67 3.59
C GLY A 38 -7.47 8.77 4.57
N GLY A 39 -7.82 8.86 5.83
CA GLY A 39 -6.87 9.04 6.92
C GLY A 39 -7.49 9.92 8.00
N VAL A 40 -6.67 10.33 8.95
CA VAL A 40 -7.06 11.24 10.02
C VAL A 40 -6.46 12.60 9.71
N SER A 41 -7.27 13.66 9.85
CA SER A 41 -6.80 15.03 9.64
C SER A 41 -6.87 15.79 10.98
N PRO A 42 -5.87 15.61 11.86
CA PRO A 42 -5.90 16.26 13.13
C PRO A 42 -5.64 17.77 13.02
N VAL A 43 -6.25 18.53 13.94
CA VAL A 43 -6.03 19.95 14.07
C VAL A 43 -5.98 20.26 15.57
N PHE A 44 -5.09 21.16 15.98
CA PHE A 44 -4.99 21.57 17.38
C PHE A 44 -6.12 22.53 17.74
N MET A 45 -6.39 22.68 19.05
CA MET A 45 -7.49 23.50 19.54
C MET A 45 -7.35 24.99 19.15
N ASP A 46 -6.12 25.46 18.91
CA ASP A 46 -5.86 26.85 18.47
C ASP A 46 -5.97 27.01 16.96
N GLY A 47 -6.35 25.96 16.22
CA GLY A 47 -6.47 25.97 14.77
C GLY A 47 -5.18 25.64 14.03
N ALA A 48 -4.08 25.43 14.74
CA ALA A 48 -2.82 25.05 14.10
C ALA A 48 -2.86 23.62 13.60
N LEU A 49 -2.18 23.35 12.47
CA LEU A 49 -2.05 22.01 11.94
C LEU A 49 -0.78 21.36 12.47
N PRO A 50 -0.78 20.03 12.68
CA PRO A 50 0.42 19.33 13.11
C PRO A 50 1.46 19.29 11.99
N ASP A 51 2.71 19.00 12.35
CA ASP A 51 3.81 18.86 11.40
C ASP A 51 3.80 17.52 10.67
N LYS A 52 2.90 16.62 11.05
CA LYS A 52 2.71 15.33 10.40
C LYS A 52 1.30 15.24 9.85
N GLN A 53 1.17 14.52 8.75
CA GLN A 53 -0.12 14.18 8.15
C GLN A 53 -0.31 12.68 8.21
N ASN A 54 -1.57 12.26 8.17
CA ASN A 54 -1.92 10.83 8.18
C ASN A 54 -2.64 10.45 6.90
N ALA A 55 -2.29 9.29 6.38
CA ALA A 55 -2.98 8.71 5.24
C ALA A 55 -3.34 7.27 5.54
N ARG A 56 -4.56 6.88 5.15
CA ARG A 56 -4.93 5.47 5.06
C ARG A 56 -4.63 5.02 3.65
N MET A 57 -3.61 4.18 3.51
CA MET A 57 -3.14 3.69 2.23
C MET A 57 -3.64 2.28 2.01
N GLN A 58 -4.30 2.05 0.90
CA GLN A 58 -4.74 0.73 0.49
C GLN A 58 -3.77 0.19 -0.54
N VAL A 59 -3.16 -0.95 -0.24
CA VAL A 59 -2.19 -1.61 -1.13
C VAL A 59 -2.80 -2.92 -1.60
N THR A 60 -2.80 -3.14 -2.90
CA THR A 60 -3.27 -4.38 -3.51
C THR A 60 -2.13 -5.00 -4.30
N VAL A 61 -1.76 -6.24 -3.98
CA VAL A 61 -0.78 -6.99 -4.75
C VAL A 61 -1.51 -7.91 -5.72
N TRP A 62 -0.91 -8.14 -6.89
CA TRP A 62 -1.45 -9.05 -7.90
C TRP A 62 -0.41 -10.06 -8.31
N ALA A 63 -0.79 -11.33 -8.36
CA ALA A 63 0.10 -12.43 -8.70
C ALA A 63 -0.70 -13.52 -9.45
N LYS A 64 0.02 -14.48 -10.02
CA LYS A 64 -0.64 -15.57 -10.75
C LYS A 64 -1.27 -16.60 -9.82
N GLY A 65 -0.74 -16.77 -8.60
CA GLY A 65 -1.21 -17.76 -7.66
C GLY A 65 -1.51 -17.20 -6.28
N ARG A 66 -2.37 -17.89 -5.54
CA ARG A 66 -2.79 -17.48 -4.19
C ARG A 66 -1.61 -17.42 -3.21
N ALA A 67 -0.75 -18.45 -3.24
CA ALA A 67 0.39 -18.51 -2.32
C ALA A 67 1.34 -17.34 -2.52
N GLN A 68 1.60 -16.97 -3.78
CA GLN A 68 2.46 -15.84 -4.09
C GLN A 68 1.82 -14.52 -3.64
N ALA A 69 0.53 -14.33 -3.88
CA ALA A 69 -0.18 -13.12 -3.44
C ALA A 69 -0.12 -12.96 -1.92
N SER A 70 -0.33 -14.05 -1.19
CA SER A 70 -0.26 -14.03 0.28
C SER A 70 1.14 -13.72 0.78
N ALA A 71 2.16 -14.29 0.16
CA ALA A 71 3.55 -14.01 0.54
C ALA A 71 3.91 -12.55 0.27
N LEU A 72 3.46 -12.00 -0.87
CA LEU A 72 3.77 -10.62 -1.25
C LEU A 72 3.09 -9.59 -0.34
N ILE A 73 1.84 -9.81 0.05
CA ILE A 73 1.20 -8.86 0.96
C ILE A 73 1.87 -8.92 2.34
N GLY A 74 2.35 -10.09 2.76
CA GLY A 74 3.18 -10.19 3.97
C GLY A 74 4.47 -9.41 3.86
N ALA A 75 5.12 -9.44 2.70
CA ALA A 75 6.33 -8.65 2.45
C ALA A 75 6.02 -7.14 2.45
N VAL A 76 4.88 -6.74 1.93
CA VAL A 76 4.40 -5.34 1.98
C VAL A 76 4.26 -4.90 3.44
N GLN A 77 3.59 -5.71 4.25
CA GLN A 77 3.41 -5.40 5.67
C GLN A 77 4.77 -5.26 6.37
N ALA A 78 5.68 -6.19 6.15
CA ALA A 78 7.00 -6.14 6.76
C ALA A 78 7.77 -4.88 6.37
N ALA A 79 7.72 -4.49 5.09
CA ALA A 79 8.42 -3.32 4.59
C ALA A 79 7.83 -2.01 5.13
N LEU A 80 6.51 -1.88 5.13
CA LEU A 80 5.85 -0.65 5.56
C LEU A 80 5.88 -0.47 7.08
N CYS A 81 5.81 -1.55 7.85
CA CYS A 81 5.80 -1.46 9.31
C CYS A 81 7.20 -1.26 9.89
N ALA A 82 8.25 -1.47 9.11
CA ALA A 82 9.62 -1.26 9.53
C ALA A 82 10.02 0.22 9.47
N ALA A 83 11.16 0.54 10.08
CA ALA A 83 11.75 1.88 9.96
C ALA A 83 12.07 2.18 8.50
N PRO A 84 11.98 3.41 8.04
CA PRO A 84 11.59 4.62 8.78
C PRO A 84 10.08 4.91 8.75
N VAL A 85 9.28 4.10 8.06
CA VAL A 85 7.86 4.42 7.83
C VAL A 85 7.00 4.13 9.07
N TYR A 86 7.24 2.97 9.70
CA TYR A 86 6.48 2.53 10.88
C TYR A 86 4.97 2.60 10.67
N ALA A 87 4.48 2.15 9.51
CA ALA A 87 3.06 2.10 9.24
C ALA A 87 2.36 1.12 10.17
N MET A 88 1.08 1.37 10.45
CA MET A 88 0.27 0.47 11.26
C MET A 88 -0.72 -0.25 10.36
N PRO A 89 -0.72 -1.59 10.32
CA PRO A 89 -1.74 -2.30 9.55
C PRO A 89 -3.12 -2.10 10.17
N LEU A 90 -4.11 -1.88 9.30
CA LEU A 90 -5.50 -1.67 9.70
C LEU A 90 -6.30 -2.92 9.33
N GLY A 91 -6.09 -3.99 10.08
CA GLY A 91 -6.72 -5.27 9.82
C GLY A 91 -5.82 -6.22 9.05
N ALA A 92 -6.29 -7.45 8.88
CA ALA A 92 -5.59 -8.50 8.14
C ALA A 92 -5.81 -8.31 6.63
N PRO A 93 -4.95 -8.94 5.79
CA PRO A 93 -5.14 -8.90 4.35
C PRO A 93 -6.46 -9.52 3.92
N VAL A 94 -7.04 -8.97 2.85
CA VAL A 94 -8.26 -9.48 2.22
C VAL A 94 -7.88 -10.09 0.88
N ALA A 95 -8.30 -11.34 0.65
CA ALA A 95 -8.05 -12.00 -0.62
C ALA A 95 -8.90 -11.38 -1.72
N ARG A 96 -8.29 -11.20 -2.90
CA ARG A 96 -8.95 -10.65 -4.08
C ARG A 96 -8.75 -11.58 -5.27
N ARG A 97 -9.63 -11.48 -6.23
CA ARG A 97 -9.54 -12.23 -7.49
C ARG A 97 -10.06 -11.35 -8.61
N ASP A 98 -9.36 -11.33 -9.73
CA ASP A 98 -9.82 -10.65 -10.93
C ASP A 98 -10.56 -11.68 -11.79
N GLU A 99 -11.84 -11.44 -12.03
CA GLU A 99 -12.70 -12.36 -12.78
C GLU A 99 -12.27 -12.49 -14.25
N GLU A 100 -11.77 -11.40 -14.85
CA GLU A 100 -11.38 -11.41 -16.26
C GLU A 100 -10.07 -12.16 -16.50
N THR A 101 -9.06 -11.88 -15.68
CA THR A 101 -7.71 -12.42 -15.87
C THR A 101 -7.46 -13.69 -15.10
N GLY A 102 -8.26 -13.94 -14.06
CA GLY A 102 -8.01 -15.02 -13.11
C GLY A 102 -6.87 -14.75 -12.15
N PHE A 103 -6.29 -13.56 -12.16
CA PHE A 103 -5.19 -13.18 -11.26
C PHE A 103 -5.65 -13.21 -9.81
N LYS A 104 -4.74 -13.59 -8.93
CA LYS A 104 -4.99 -13.62 -7.49
C LYS A 104 -4.38 -12.39 -6.86
N GLY A 105 -5.14 -11.75 -5.99
CA GLY A 105 -4.68 -10.56 -5.30
C GLY A 105 -4.85 -10.67 -3.81
N ALA A 106 -4.20 -9.76 -3.10
CA ALA A 106 -4.38 -9.55 -1.67
C ALA A 106 -4.31 -8.06 -1.41
N MET A 107 -5.20 -7.57 -0.56
CA MET A 107 -5.34 -6.15 -0.28
C MET A 107 -5.26 -5.92 1.21
N GLN A 108 -4.56 -4.86 1.61
CA GLN A 108 -4.47 -4.49 3.03
C GLN A 108 -4.35 -2.99 3.15
N ASP A 109 -4.97 -2.43 4.19
CA ASP A 109 -4.89 -1.01 4.49
C ASP A 109 -3.87 -0.76 5.58
N PHE A 110 -3.21 0.40 5.49
CA PHE A 110 -2.19 0.83 6.45
C PHE A 110 -2.41 2.29 6.82
N SER A 111 -2.20 2.60 8.10
CA SER A 111 -2.15 3.98 8.57
C SER A 111 -0.70 4.44 8.50
N VAL A 112 -0.46 5.52 7.76
CA VAL A 112 0.88 6.06 7.53
C VAL A 112 0.92 7.50 7.99
N TRP A 113 1.83 7.81 8.91
CA TRP A 113 2.14 9.18 9.30
C TRP A 113 3.35 9.66 8.53
N TYR A 114 3.27 10.82 7.92
CA TYR A 114 4.32 11.33 7.04
C TYR A 114 4.44 12.85 7.15
N ALA A 115 5.61 13.37 6.82
CA ALA A 115 5.82 14.80 6.72
C ALA A 115 5.25 15.29 5.38
N PRO A 116 4.52 16.41 5.37
CA PRO A 116 3.95 16.94 4.15
C PRO A 116 5.00 17.46 3.17
#